data_96a5d134badf82eb5b60ffb07cdad0e5
#
_entry.id   96a5d134badf82eb5b60ffb07cdad0e5
#
_cell.length_a   1.000
_cell.length_b   1.000
_cell.length_c   1.000
_cell.angle_alpha   90.00
_cell.angle_beta   90.00
_cell.angle_gamma   90.00
#
_symmetry.space_group_name_H-M   'P 1'
#
loop_
_entity.id
_entity.type
_entity.pdbx_description
1 polymer ?
#
loop_
_entity_poly.entity_id
_entity_poly.type
_entity_poly.pdbx_seq_one_letter_code
_entity_poly.pdbx_strand_id
1 'polypeptide(L)'
;MFNKIIHSLDTIRRFFLNIFFFFFLVFFVLGLIIFPFIANDKPLIEGSILRIYSTNIKENKTNAVFNSTFGLTVSEMIDSINHASENNKVSTLFIDLSYLSISNVSAVELGESFKTFKESGKKVIAYGDFLDQNQYLLASFA
;
A
#
# COMPACT_ATOMS: atom_id res chain seq x y z
N MET A 1 -25.87 -45.60 36.41
CA MET A 1 -26.44 -44.50 35.62
C MET A 1 -25.41 -43.40 35.33
N PHE A 2 -24.62 -42.98 36.30
CA PHE A 2 -23.60 -41.93 36.21
C PHE A 2 -22.51 -42.20 35.16
N ASN A 3 -21.97 -43.42 35.08
CA ASN A 3 -20.92 -43.81 34.12
C ASN A 3 -21.39 -43.73 32.64
N LYS A 4 -22.66 -43.99 32.37
CA LYS A 4 -23.19 -43.80 30.99
C LYS A 4 -23.22 -42.35 30.55
N ILE A 5 -23.51 -41.46 31.46
CA ILE A 5 -23.54 -40.02 31.19
C ILE A 5 -22.14 -39.50 30.90
N ILE A 6 -21.15 -39.92 31.71
CA ILE A 6 -19.74 -39.51 31.48
C ILE A 6 -19.25 -40.02 30.12
N HIS A 7 -19.54 -41.28 29.77
CA HIS A 7 -19.12 -41.85 28.48
C HIS A 7 -19.80 -41.14 27.28
N SER A 8 -21.06 -40.72 27.42
CA SER A 8 -21.78 -39.97 26.41
C SER A 8 -21.17 -38.57 26.24
N LEU A 9 -20.81 -37.89 27.35
CA LEU A 9 -20.15 -36.60 27.30
C LEU A 9 -18.77 -36.65 26.65
N ASP A 10 -17.98 -37.71 26.94
CA ASP A 10 -16.67 -37.90 26.31
C ASP A 10 -16.79 -38.17 24.79
N THR A 11 -17.80 -38.92 24.39
CA THR A 11 -18.06 -39.18 22.95
C THR A 11 -18.44 -37.88 22.22
N ILE A 12 -19.30 -37.09 22.84
CA ILE A 12 -19.71 -35.78 22.29
C ILE A 12 -18.49 -34.83 22.21
N ARG A 13 -17.68 -34.77 23.26
CA ARG A 13 -16.45 -33.92 23.27
C ARG A 13 -15.50 -34.32 22.16
N ARG A 14 -15.24 -35.65 21.98
CA ARG A 14 -14.35 -36.13 20.90
C ARG A 14 -14.93 -35.82 19.52
N PHE A 15 -16.22 -35.93 19.34
CA PHE A 15 -16.88 -35.58 18.09
C PHE A 15 -16.69 -34.10 17.73
N PHE A 16 -16.92 -33.19 18.68
CA PHE A 16 -16.68 -31.75 18.48
C PHE A 16 -15.21 -31.41 18.23
N LEU A 17 -14.29 -32.05 18.95
CA LEU A 17 -12.85 -31.86 18.73
C LEU A 17 -12.42 -32.32 17.34
N ASN A 18 -12.93 -33.45 16.85
CA ASN A 18 -12.61 -33.97 15.52
C ASN A 18 -13.16 -33.07 14.43
N ILE A 19 -14.40 -32.57 14.58
CA ILE A 19 -14.99 -31.60 13.65
C ILE A 19 -14.17 -30.30 13.63
N PHE A 20 -13.84 -29.76 14.80
CA PHE A 20 -13.03 -28.56 14.92
C PHE A 20 -11.66 -28.74 14.25
N PHE A 21 -10.98 -29.86 14.51
CA PHE A 21 -9.70 -30.18 13.91
C PHE A 21 -9.81 -30.34 12.39
N PHE A 22 -10.88 -30.95 11.89
CA PHE A 22 -11.12 -31.06 10.46
C PHE A 22 -11.30 -29.69 9.79
N PHE A 23 -12.12 -28.82 10.35
CA PHE A 23 -12.27 -27.45 9.85
C PHE A 23 -10.98 -26.65 9.93
N PHE A 24 -10.24 -26.76 11.03
CA PHE A 24 -8.94 -26.13 11.18
C PHE A 24 -7.96 -26.58 10.09
N LEU A 25 -7.91 -27.87 9.81
CA LEU A 25 -7.04 -28.44 8.78
C LEU A 25 -7.46 -27.96 7.38
N VAL A 26 -8.75 -27.93 7.08
CA VAL A 26 -9.27 -27.40 5.81
C VAL A 26 -8.92 -25.92 5.63
N PHE A 27 -9.15 -25.08 6.65
CA PHE A 27 -8.80 -23.67 6.59
C PHE A 27 -7.29 -23.43 6.50
N PHE A 28 -6.49 -24.25 7.18
CA PHE A 28 -5.05 -24.19 7.11
C PHE A 28 -4.53 -24.52 5.69
N VAL A 29 -5.04 -25.60 5.09
CA VAL A 29 -4.68 -25.97 3.72
C VAL A 29 -5.14 -24.92 2.71
N LEU A 30 -6.37 -24.41 2.84
CA LEU A 30 -6.86 -23.30 2.03
C LEU A 30 -5.98 -22.05 2.18
N GLY A 31 -5.56 -21.71 3.40
CA GLY A 31 -4.64 -20.62 3.68
C GLY A 31 -3.30 -20.80 2.96
N LEU A 32 -2.73 -21.98 2.99
CA LEU A 32 -1.46 -22.29 2.29
C LEU A 32 -1.60 -22.18 0.75
N ILE A 33 -2.76 -22.50 0.20
CA ILE A 33 -3.03 -22.39 -1.24
C ILE A 33 -3.29 -20.94 -1.64
N ILE A 34 -4.06 -20.19 -0.85
CA ILE A 34 -4.49 -18.82 -1.18
C ILE A 34 -3.39 -17.80 -0.88
N PHE A 35 -2.59 -18.01 0.17
CA PHE A 35 -1.53 -17.09 0.58
C PHE A 35 -0.55 -16.71 -0.55
N PRO A 36 0.01 -17.64 -1.36
CA PRO A 36 0.89 -17.27 -2.47
C PRO A 36 0.18 -16.50 -3.59
N PHE A 37 -1.14 -16.62 -3.74
CA PHE A 37 -1.91 -15.86 -4.72
C PHE A 37 -2.17 -14.41 -4.28
N ILE A 38 -2.27 -14.17 -2.96
CA ILE A 38 -2.43 -12.82 -2.40
C ILE A 38 -1.08 -12.11 -2.33
N ALA A 39 0.00 -12.84 -2.09
CA ALA A 39 1.37 -12.31 -1.98
C ALA A 39 2.08 -12.12 -3.35
N ASN A 40 1.40 -12.35 -4.47
CA ASN A 40 2.00 -12.23 -5.80
C ASN A 40 2.01 -10.74 -6.24
N ASP A 41 2.82 -9.93 -5.57
CA ASP A 41 3.28 -8.68 -6.15
C ASP A 41 4.10 -9.00 -7.39
N LYS A 42 3.68 -8.48 -8.55
CA LYS A 42 4.41 -8.65 -9.80
C LYS A 42 5.87 -8.21 -9.58
N PRO A 43 6.85 -9.06 -9.92
CA PRO A 43 8.24 -8.68 -9.72
C PRO A 43 8.56 -7.42 -10.55
N LEU A 44 9.08 -6.40 -9.88
CA LEU A 44 9.57 -5.21 -10.56
C LEU A 44 10.69 -5.60 -11.53
N ILE A 45 10.59 -5.11 -12.76
CA ILE A 45 11.61 -5.28 -13.81
C ILE A 45 12.63 -4.15 -13.66
N GLU A 46 13.90 -4.38 -14.01
CA GLU A 46 14.90 -3.33 -14.06
C GLU A 46 14.46 -2.19 -14.99
N GLY A 47 14.64 -0.95 -14.56
CA GLY A 47 14.18 0.23 -15.28
C GLY A 47 12.71 0.58 -15.05
N SER A 48 12.05 -0.01 -14.07
CA SER A 48 10.66 0.33 -13.71
C SER A 48 10.51 1.81 -13.40
N ILE A 49 9.35 2.37 -13.75
CA ILE A 49 8.97 3.76 -13.48
C ILE A 49 7.96 3.78 -12.34
N LEU A 50 8.26 4.51 -11.27
CA LEU A 50 7.26 4.86 -10.28
C LEU A 50 6.38 5.97 -10.84
N ARG A 51 5.12 5.68 -11.09
CA ARG A 51 4.15 6.67 -11.57
C ARG A 51 3.20 7.06 -10.46
N ILE A 52 3.18 8.35 -10.14
CA ILE A 52 2.22 8.95 -9.22
C ILE A 52 1.21 9.76 -10.04
N TYR A 53 -0.04 9.36 -9.99
CA TYR A 53 -1.17 10.13 -10.49
C TYR A 53 -2.26 10.08 -9.43
N SER A 54 -2.68 11.23 -8.95
CA SER A 54 -3.74 11.30 -7.94
C SER A 54 -4.65 12.47 -8.23
N THR A 55 -5.92 12.19 -8.21
CA THR A 55 -6.96 13.21 -8.33
C THR A 55 -7.31 13.87 -7.00
N ASN A 56 -6.96 13.23 -5.88
CA ASN A 56 -7.26 13.74 -4.55
C ASN A 56 -6.14 13.36 -3.57
N ILE A 57 -5.32 14.34 -3.21
CA ILE A 57 -4.39 14.21 -2.09
C ILE A 57 -5.10 14.60 -0.81
N LYS A 58 -4.97 13.77 0.21
CA LYS A 58 -5.39 14.11 1.57
C LYS A 58 -4.18 14.53 2.37
N GLU A 59 -4.23 15.72 2.96
CA GLU A 59 -3.15 16.22 3.82
C GLU A 59 -3.01 15.44 5.13
N ASN A 60 -4.10 14.82 5.61
CA ASN A 60 -4.10 14.07 6.85
C ASN A 60 -4.87 12.74 6.74
N LYS A 61 -4.37 11.72 7.44
CA LYS A 61 -5.13 10.49 7.71
C LYS A 61 -6.34 10.82 8.58
N THR A 62 -7.49 11.03 7.98
CA THR A 62 -8.73 11.11 8.74
C THR A 62 -9.10 9.68 9.14
N ASN A 63 -9.13 9.38 10.44
CA ASN A 63 -9.58 8.10 11.01
C ASN A 63 -11.09 7.90 10.82
N ALA A 64 -11.59 8.05 9.61
CA ALA A 64 -12.98 7.76 9.28
C ALA A 64 -13.09 6.28 8.93
N VAL A 65 -13.52 5.49 9.89
CA VAL A 65 -13.71 4.02 9.80
C VAL A 65 -14.65 3.60 8.65
N PHE A 66 -15.35 4.55 7.99
CA PHE A 66 -16.35 4.27 6.96
C PHE A 66 -16.23 5.05 5.64
N ASN A 67 -15.22 5.92 5.48
CA ASN A 67 -15.00 6.61 4.22
C ASN A 67 -13.64 6.24 3.63
N SER A 68 -13.57 5.07 3.00
CA SER A 68 -12.50 4.71 2.07
C SER A 68 -12.64 5.56 0.79
N THR A 69 -12.41 6.87 0.91
CA THR A 69 -12.22 7.68 -0.28
C THR A 69 -10.80 7.40 -0.75
N PHE A 70 -10.68 6.72 -1.88
CA PHE A 70 -9.43 6.39 -2.54
C PHE A 70 -8.62 7.68 -2.79
N GLY A 71 -7.54 7.88 -2.07
CA GLY A 71 -6.60 8.97 -2.24
C GLY A 71 -5.37 8.71 -1.37
N LEU A 72 -4.18 8.87 -1.96
CA LEU A 72 -2.91 8.78 -1.23
C LEU A 72 -2.76 10.04 -0.38
N THR A 73 -2.27 9.89 0.84
CA THR A 73 -1.82 11.02 1.65
C THR A 73 -0.43 11.48 1.17
N VAL A 74 -0.07 12.74 1.46
CA VAL A 74 1.28 13.25 1.18
C VAL A 74 2.35 12.38 1.82
N SER A 75 2.14 11.96 3.07
CA SER A 75 3.06 11.06 3.78
C SER A 75 3.24 9.72 3.05
N GLU A 76 2.15 9.10 2.59
CA GLU A 76 2.24 7.84 1.84
C GLU A 76 2.95 7.99 0.49
N MET A 77 2.83 9.17 -0.16
CA MET A 77 3.60 9.48 -1.37
C MET A 77 5.08 9.61 -1.06
N ILE A 78 5.44 10.36 -0.02
CA ILE A 78 6.83 10.53 0.42
C ILE A 78 7.45 9.18 0.76
N ASP A 79 6.74 8.34 1.54
CA ASP A 79 7.21 7.00 1.89
C ASP A 79 7.42 6.14 0.63
N SER A 80 6.50 6.20 -0.33
CA SER A 80 6.61 5.47 -1.60
C SER A 80 7.81 5.92 -2.43
N ILE A 81 8.09 7.24 -2.47
CA ILE A 81 9.23 7.80 -3.19
C ILE A 81 10.54 7.41 -2.50
N ASN A 82 10.60 7.47 -1.17
CA ASN A 82 11.77 7.08 -0.41
C ASN A 82 12.08 5.59 -0.60
N HIS A 83 11.09 4.71 -0.49
CA HIS A 83 11.28 3.29 -0.80
C HIS A 83 11.73 3.05 -2.25
N ALA A 84 11.18 3.80 -3.20
CA ALA A 84 11.60 3.70 -4.59
C ALA A 84 13.02 4.25 -4.83
N SER A 85 13.46 5.22 -4.03
CA SER A 85 14.83 5.75 -4.11
C SER A 85 15.88 4.70 -3.73
N GLU A 86 15.56 3.82 -2.81
CA GLU A 86 16.41 2.71 -2.36
C GLU A 86 16.34 1.49 -3.29
N ASN A 87 15.30 1.36 -4.10
CA ASN A 87 15.09 0.19 -4.95
C ASN A 87 15.82 0.32 -6.30
N ASN A 88 16.85 -0.49 -6.52
CA ASN A 88 17.66 -0.48 -7.74
C ASN A 88 16.88 -0.79 -9.03
N LYS A 89 15.69 -1.39 -8.93
CA LYS A 89 14.85 -1.69 -10.09
C LYS A 89 14.06 -0.48 -10.59
N VAL A 90 13.89 0.54 -9.74
CA VAL A 90 13.19 1.78 -10.09
C VAL A 90 14.20 2.78 -10.59
N SER A 91 14.04 3.28 -11.80
CA SER A 91 14.96 4.24 -12.45
C SER A 91 14.41 5.66 -12.52
N THR A 92 13.10 5.81 -12.52
CA THR A 92 12.45 7.09 -12.81
C THR A 92 11.20 7.26 -11.95
N LEU A 93 11.01 8.46 -11.44
CA LEU A 93 9.75 8.93 -10.84
C LEU A 93 9.04 9.79 -11.89
N PHE A 94 7.81 9.42 -12.23
CA PHE A 94 6.91 10.22 -13.06
C PHE A 94 5.73 10.70 -12.24
N ILE A 95 5.49 11.99 -12.18
CA ILE A 95 4.35 12.58 -11.49
C ILE A 95 3.51 13.42 -12.45
N ASP A 96 2.21 13.13 -12.47
CA ASP A 96 1.22 13.91 -13.21
C ASP A 96 0.57 14.93 -12.26
N LEU A 97 0.87 16.19 -12.49
CA LEU A 97 0.41 17.32 -11.67
C LEU A 97 -0.94 17.89 -12.12
N SER A 98 -1.44 17.50 -13.29
CA SER A 98 -2.62 18.10 -13.92
C SER A 98 -3.87 18.09 -13.02
N TYR A 99 -3.98 17.09 -12.16
CA TYR A 99 -5.12 16.92 -11.25
C TYR A 99 -4.71 16.89 -9.77
N LEU A 100 -3.50 17.33 -9.48
CA LEU A 100 -2.92 17.30 -8.15
C LEU A 100 -3.33 18.54 -7.37
N SER A 101 -4.26 18.42 -6.42
CA SER A 101 -4.54 19.49 -5.47
C SER A 101 -3.62 19.36 -4.26
N ILE A 102 -2.72 20.32 -4.06
CA ILE A 102 -1.69 20.26 -3.02
C ILE A 102 -1.52 21.64 -2.36
N SER A 103 -1.31 21.68 -1.04
CA SER A 103 -0.97 22.91 -0.34
C SER A 103 0.50 23.30 -0.58
N ASN A 104 0.84 24.54 -0.29
CA ASN A 104 2.21 25.04 -0.42
C ASN A 104 3.18 24.24 0.47
N VAL A 105 2.79 23.95 1.71
CA VAL A 105 3.61 23.17 2.67
C VAL A 105 3.86 21.77 2.14
N SER A 106 2.79 21.09 1.72
CA SER A 106 2.89 19.73 1.19
C SER A 106 3.67 19.66 -0.13
N ALA A 107 3.61 20.74 -0.95
CA ALA A 107 4.40 20.82 -2.19
C ALA A 107 5.90 20.89 -1.87
N VAL A 108 6.30 21.62 -0.83
CA VAL A 108 7.69 21.67 -0.39
C VAL A 108 8.15 20.34 0.19
N GLU A 109 7.34 19.72 1.09
CA GLU A 109 7.67 18.42 1.69
C GLU A 109 7.83 17.32 0.62
N LEU A 110 6.91 17.24 -0.32
CA LEU A 110 6.97 16.29 -1.41
C LEU A 110 8.16 16.60 -2.35
N GLY A 111 8.45 17.89 -2.58
CA GLY A 111 9.60 18.34 -3.36
C GLY A 111 10.94 17.93 -2.77
N GLU A 112 11.08 17.94 -1.44
CA GLU A 112 12.30 17.44 -0.79
C GLU A 112 12.51 15.94 -1.04
N SER A 113 11.43 15.14 -1.09
CA SER A 113 11.54 13.73 -1.46
C SER A 113 12.00 13.53 -2.92
N PHE A 114 11.68 14.46 -3.83
CA PHE A 114 12.21 14.43 -5.21
C PHE A 114 13.72 14.67 -5.24
N LYS A 115 14.24 15.56 -4.38
CA LYS A 115 15.69 15.77 -4.25
C LYS A 115 16.39 14.49 -3.80
N THR A 116 15.88 13.87 -2.72
CA THR A 116 16.40 12.58 -2.23
C THR A 116 16.40 11.53 -3.33
N PHE A 117 15.32 11.45 -4.11
CA PHE A 117 15.24 10.52 -5.23
C PHE A 117 16.28 10.81 -6.33
N LYS A 118 16.53 12.10 -6.66
CA LYS A 118 17.58 12.50 -7.61
C LYS A 118 18.99 12.23 -7.08
N GLU A 119 19.24 12.44 -5.79
CA GLU A 119 20.51 12.14 -5.14
C GLU A 119 20.86 10.64 -5.20
N SER A 120 19.86 9.76 -5.29
CA SER A 120 20.08 8.33 -5.54
C SER A 120 20.47 8.01 -7.00
N GLY A 121 20.72 9.02 -7.85
CA GLY A 121 21.12 8.86 -9.26
C GLY A 121 19.96 8.61 -10.23
N LYS A 122 18.73 8.82 -9.82
CA LYS A 122 17.51 8.55 -10.58
C LYS A 122 16.89 9.82 -11.15
N LYS A 123 15.94 9.67 -12.09
CA LYS A 123 15.30 10.80 -12.77
C LYS A 123 13.92 11.09 -12.17
N VAL A 124 13.59 12.38 -12.04
CA VAL A 124 12.25 12.86 -11.73
C VAL A 124 11.70 13.58 -12.94
N ILE A 125 10.48 13.27 -13.33
CA ILE A 125 9.75 13.89 -14.43
C ILE A 125 8.40 14.36 -13.88
N ALA A 126 8.17 15.67 -13.89
CA ALA A 126 6.89 16.28 -13.60
C ALA A 126 6.20 16.67 -14.90
N TYR A 127 4.92 16.32 -15.03
CA TYR A 127 4.09 16.65 -16.18
C TYR A 127 2.84 17.39 -15.73
N GLY A 128 2.37 18.34 -16.53
CA GLY A 128 1.10 19.01 -16.34
C GLY A 128 0.82 19.96 -17.49
N ASP A 129 -0.45 20.01 -17.94
CA ASP A 129 -0.88 20.89 -19.02
C ASP A 129 -1.05 22.34 -18.54
N PHE A 130 -1.69 22.51 -17.37
CA PHE A 130 -1.86 23.78 -16.69
C PHE A 130 -1.50 23.57 -15.22
N LEU A 131 -0.56 24.36 -14.73
CA LEU A 131 -0.07 24.26 -13.35
C LEU A 131 -0.50 25.50 -12.56
N ASP A 132 -1.11 25.29 -11.40
CA ASP A 132 -1.27 26.33 -10.41
C ASP A 132 0.06 26.65 -9.71
N GLN A 133 0.06 27.63 -8.82
CA GLN A 133 1.27 28.07 -8.13
C GLN A 133 1.94 26.95 -7.32
N ASN A 134 1.16 26.12 -6.63
CA ASN A 134 1.70 25.04 -5.79
C ASN A 134 2.19 23.87 -6.62
N GLN A 135 1.48 23.55 -7.71
CA GLN A 135 1.89 22.55 -8.68
C GLN A 135 3.20 22.98 -9.39
N TYR A 136 3.29 24.25 -9.77
CA TYR A 136 4.52 24.80 -10.36
C TYR A 136 5.70 24.77 -9.38
N LEU A 137 5.45 25.15 -8.10
CA LEU A 137 6.44 25.02 -7.05
C LEU A 137 6.95 23.58 -6.94
N LEU A 138 6.04 22.60 -6.88
CA LEU A 138 6.42 21.18 -6.83
C LEU A 138 7.19 20.75 -8.09
N ALA A 139 6.75 21.19 -9.28
CA ALA A 139 7.44 20.89 -10.54
C ALA A 139 8.88 21.43 -10.56
N SER A 140 9.17 22.53 -9.85
CA SER A 140 10.51 23.11 -9.80
C SER A 140 11.55 22.25 -9.07
N PHE A 141 11.10 21.25 -8.33
CA PHE A 141 11.96 20.26 -7.68
C PHE A 141 12.30 19.05 -8.60
N ALA A 142 11.64 18.90 -9.75
CA ALA A 142 11.83 17.78 -10.67
C ALA A 142 13.18 17.82 -11.42
#